data_ddd4af84200e007b782d1101e2c2b80e
#
_entry.id   ddd4af84200e007b782d1101e2c2b80e
#
_cell.length_a   1.000
_cell.length_b   1.000
_cell.length_c   1.000
_cell.angle_alpha   90.00
_cell.angle_beta   90.00
_cell.angle_gamma   90.00
#
_symmetry.space_group_name_H-M   'P 1'
#
loop_
_entity.id
_entity.type
_entity.pdbx_description
1 polymer ?
#
loop_
_entity_poly.entity_id
_entity_poly.type
_entity_poly.pdbx_seq_one_letter_code
_entity_poly.pdbx_strand_id
1 'polypeptide(L)'
;SRYEDLLRYDFRTAMFQYEKAKKLSDLALKQGKKAVVHLALDTGMSRIGMKADREHAKEAAAIAALEGIEVEGLFTHFARADETDKSAYEEQYRRYKEFLGYLKELGVKIPIRHCSNSAGIVESLESNHMDMVRAGIAIYGMYPSDEVDHNSVKLTPAMEIKSCITYIKEIEAGTAVSYGGTFVADHTMKVATIP
;
A
#
# COMPACT_ATOMS: atom_id res chain seq x y z
N SER A 1 -20.41 -7.30 -10.55
CA SER A 1 -19.40 -6.28 -10.18
C SER A 1 -20.08 -5.26 -9.29
N ARG A 2 -19.38 -4.74 -8.30
CA ARG A 2 -19.93 -3.73 -7.36
C ARG A 2 -19.73 -2.31 -7.89
N TYR A 3 -19.83 -2.09 -9.19
CA TYR A 3 -19.64 -0.76 -9.78
C TYR A 3 -20.77 0.21 -9.40
N GLU A 4 -22.00 -0.29 -9.18
CA GLU A 4 -23.08 0.52 -8.65
C GLU A 4 -22.76 1.09 -7.27
N ASP A 5 -22.13 0.27 -6.40
CA ASP A 5 -21.74 0.72 -5.06
C ASP A 5 -20.62 1.77 -5.13
N LEU A 6 -19.64 1.61 -6.04
CA LEU A 6 -18.61 2.63 -6.25
C LEU A 6 -19.22 3.99 -6.60
N LEU A 7 -20.19 4.00 -7.50
CA LEU A 7 -20.88 5.22 -7.93
C LEU A 7 -21.86 5.76 -6.88
N ARG A 8 -22.53 4.86 -6.16
CA ARG A 8 -23.50 5.23 -5.10
C ARG A 8 -22.82 5.92 -3.93
N TYR A 9 -21.67 5.41 -3.49
CA TYR A 9 -20.96 5.90 -2.32
C TYR A 9 -19.79 6.83 -2.68
N ASP A 10 -19.63 7.17 -3.95
CA ASP A 10 -18.59 8.07 -4.46
C ASP A 10 -17.17 7.63 -4.06
N PHE A 11 -16.89 6.32 -4.18
CA PHE A 11 -15.58 5.77 -3.88
C PHE A 11 -14.59 6.08 -5.00
N ARG A 12 -13.39 6.55 -4.60
CA ARG A 12 -12.22 6.64 -5.48
C ARG A 12 -11.60 5.27 -5.60
N THR A 13 -11.61 4.70 -6.80
CA THR A 13 -11.10 3.35 -7.02
C THR A 13 -9.80 3.34 -7.82
N ALA A 14 -8.94 2.35 -7.54
CA ALA A 14 -7.77 2.08 -8.37
C ALA A 14 -8.20 1.59 -9.75
N MET A 15 -7.63 2.17 -10.81
CA MET A 15 -7.92 1.81 -12.19
C MET A 15 -6.63 1.56 -12.98
N PHE A 16 -6.57 0.44 -13.68
CA PHE A 16 -5.38 0.01 -14.43
C PHE A 16 -5.71 -0.94 -15.61
N GLN A 17 -6.97 -0.97 -16.05
CA GLN A 17 -7.42 -1.78 -17.19
C GLN A 17 -8.50 -1.02 -17.97
N TYR A 18 -8.27 -0.80 -19.25
CA TYR A 18 -9.19 -0.07 -20.11
C TYR A 18 -10.61 -0.66 -20.14
N GLU A 19 -10.72 -1.99 -20.27
CA GLU A 19 -12.03 -2.65 -20.34
C GLU A 19 -12.85 -2.49 -19.05
N LYS A 20 -12.19 -2.45 -17.89
CA LYS A 20 -12.85 -2.18 -16.61
C LYS A 20 -13.26 -0.71 -16.48
N ALA A 21 -12.37 0.20 -16.91
CA ALA A 21 -12.66 1.63 -16.95
C ALA A 21 -13.83 1.94 -17.86
N LYS A 22 -13.88 1.32 -19.05
CA LYS A 22 -14.99 1.50 -19.99
C LYS A 22 -16.34 1.05 -19.40
N LYS A 23 -16.38 -0.14 -18.77
CA LYS A 23 -17.59 -0.63 -18.10
C LYS A 23 -18.06 0.31 -16.99
N LEU A 24 -17.13 0.85 -16.19
CA LEU A 24 -17.42 1.80 -15.13
C LEU A 24 -17.91 3.15 -15.72
N SER A 25 -17.26 3.62 -16.79
CA SER A 25 -17.66 4.82 -17.53
C SER A 25 -19.10 4.71 -18.07
N ASP A 26 -19.40 3.62 -18.79
CA ASP A 26 -20.72 3.40 -19.37
C ASP A 26 -21.83 3.38 -18.30
N LEU A 27 -21.52 2.83 -17.12
CA LEU A 27 -22.46 2.82 -15.99
C LEU A 27 -22.60 4.20 -15.34
N ALA A 28 -21.52 4.93 -15.19
CA ALA A 28 -21.51 6.28 -14.63
C ALA A 28 -22.37 7.23 -15.50
N LEU A 29 -22.19 7.17 -16.82
CA LEU A 29 -22.99 7.96 -17.77
C LEU A 29 -24.50 7.66 -17.70
N LYS A 30 -24.86 6.37 -17.54
CA LYS A 30 -26.29 5.98 -17.35
C LYS A 30 -26.89 6.58 -16.08
N GLN A 31 -26.07 6.91 -15.08
CA GLN A 31 -26.50 7.55 -13.84
C GLN A 31 -26.32 9.08 -13.85
N GLY A 32 -25.89 9.67 -14.97
CA GLY A 32 -25.59 11.11 -15.06
C GLY A 32 -24.42 11.55 -14.19
N LYS A 33 -23.44 10.65 -13.94
CA LYS A 33 -22.28 10.87 -13.06
C LYS A 33 -20.98 10.68 -13.81
N LYS A 34 -19.88 11.02 -13.14
CA LYS A 34 -18.53 10.56 -13.47
C LYS A 34 -18.00 9.68 -12.34
N ALA A 35 -17.27 8.63 -12.70
CA ALA A 35 -16.54 7.82 -11.76
C ALA A 35 -15.15 8.41 -11.57
N VAL A 36 -14.82 8.76 -10.33
CA VAL A 36 -13.51 9.30 -9.97
C VAL A 36 -12.55 8.13 -9.71
N VAL A 37 -11.38 8.15 -10.39
CA VAL A 37 -10.42 7.06 -10.31
C VAL A 37 -9.00 7.56 -10.08
N HIS A 38 -8.20 6.74 -9.38
CA HIS A 38 -6.75 6.88 -9.35
C HIS A 38 -6.12 5.79 -10.22
N LEU A 39 -5.32 6.19 -11.19
CA LEU A 39 -4.57 5.24 -12.00
C LEU A 39 -3.53 4.54 -11.14
N ALA A 40 -3.51 3.21 -11.20
CA ALA A 40 -2.53 2.40 -10.48
C ALA A 40 -1.39 1.98 -11.40
N LEU A 41 -0.16 2.27 -10.99
CA LEU A 41 1.06 1.95 -11.73
C LEU A 41 1.87 0.91 -10.96
N ASP A 42 2.31 -0.12 -11.63
CA ASP A 42 3.26 -1.09 -11.11
C ASP A 42 4.68 -0.71 -11.53
N THR A 43 5.44 -0.22 -10.58
CA THR A 43 6.84 0.14 -10.77
C THR A 43 7.82 -0.90 -10.19
N GLY A 44 7.30 -1.98 -9.57
CA GLY A 44 8.12 -3.04 -8.99
C GLY A 44 7.52 -3.74 -7.77
N MET A 45 6.27 -3.43 -7.36
CA MET A 45 5.56 -4.18 -6.32
C MET A 45 4.96 -5.49 -6.85
N SER A 46 4.66 -5.56 -8.16
CA SER A 46 4.14 -6.72 -8.88
C SER A 46 2.84 -7.32 -8.30
N ARG A 47 2.00 -6.45 -7.76
CA ARG A 47 0.72 -6.84 -7.14
C ARG A 47 -0.48 -6.39 -7.96
N ILE A 48 -0.57 -5.11 -8.30
CA ILE A 48 -1.59 -4.49 -9.16
C ILE A 48 -0.98 -3.31 -9.89
N GLY A 49 -1.58 -2.91 -10.99
CA GLY A 49 -1.19 -1.74 -11.75
C GLY A 49 -0.79 -2.05 -13.19
N MET A 50 -0.78 -1.03 -14.02
CA MET A 50 -0.24 -1.10 -15.37
C MET A 50 1.29 -0.94 -15.34
N LYS A 51 1.98 -1.47 -16.34
CA LYS A 51 3.45 -1.32 -16.44
C LYS A 51 3.85 0.14 -16.65
N ALA A 52 5.03 0.50 -16.15
CA ALA A 52 5.57 1.85 -16.28
C ALA A 52 6.29 2.06 -17.63
N ASP A 53 5.56 1.97 -18.75
CA ASP A 53 6.09 2.16 -20.10
C ASP A 53 5.18 3.05 -20.97
N ARG A 54 5.67 3.41 -22.17
CA ARG A 54 4.94 4.28 -23.09
C ARG A 54 3.66 3.65 -23.66
N GLU A 55 3.60 2.35 -23.78
CA GLU A 55 2.41 1.66 -24.29
C GLU A 55 1.26 1.77 -23.29
N HIS A 56 1.54 1.48 -22.02
CA HIS A 56 0.55 1.60 -20.95
C HIS A 56 0.21 3.07 -20.63
N ALA A 57 1.11 4.01 -20.90
CA ALA A 57 0.76 5.44 -20.83
C ALA A 57 -0.29 5.83 -21.87
N LYS A 58 -0.28 5.23 -23.07
CA LYS A 58 -1.34 5.42 -24.07
C LYS A 58 -2.66 4.79 -23.58
N GLU A 59 -2.62 3.60 -22.96
CA GLU A 59 -3.81 3.00 -22.35
C GLU A 59 -4.37 3.89 -21.24
N ALA A 60 -3.51 4.44 -20.36
CA ALA A 60 -3.92 5.39 -19.32
C ALA A 60 -4.55 6.65 -19.91
N ALA A 61 -4.01 7.17 -21.01
CA ALA A 61 -4.59 8.31 -21.72
C ALA A 61 -5.97 7.95 -22.33
N ALA A 62 -6.11 6.75 -22.88
CA ALA A 62 -7.40 6.26 -23.37
C ALA A 62 -8.45 6.12 -22.24
N ILE A 63 -8.02 5.67 -21.05
CA ILE A 63 -8.87 5.65 -19.86
C ILE A 63 -9.30 7.08 -19.48
N ALA A 64 -8.37 8.03 -19.46
CA ALA A 64 -8.66 9.42 -19.11
C ALA A 64 -9.57 10.13 -20.12
N ALA A 65 -9.61 9.65 -21.37
CA ALA A 65 -10.51 10.16 -22.42
C ALA A 65 -11.95 9.64 -22.34
N LEU A 66 -12.24 8.65 -21.49
CA LEU A 66 -13.60 8.14 -21.31
C LEU A 66 -14.49 9.17 -20.63
N GLU A 67 -15.60 9.51 -21.26
CA GLU A 67 -16.49 10.61 -20.84
C GLU A 67 -17.02 10.42 -19.39
N GLY A 68 -17.32 9.19 -18.99
CA GLY A 68 -17.80 8.85 -17.65
C GLY A 68 -16.69 8.65 -16.61
N ILE A 69 -15.43 8.90 -16.95
CA ILE A 69 -14.28 8.79 -16.02
C ILE A 69 -13.72 10.18 -15.71
N GLU A 70 -13.32 10.36 -14.47
CA GLU A 70 -12.49 11.47 -14.01
C GLU A 70 -11.24 10.91 -13.36
N VAL A 71 -10.08 11.17 -13.97
CA VAL A 71 -8.79 10.79 -13.40
C VAL A 71 -8.37 11.83 -12.38
N GLU A 72 -8.53 11.54 -11.11
CA GLU A 72 -8.14 12.39 -9.98
C GLU A 72 -6.67 12.20 -9.62
N GLY A 73 -6.15 10.99 -9.74
CA GLY A 73 -4.78 10.73 -9.31
C GLY A 73 -4.05 9.60 -10.03
N LEU A 74 -2.75 9.53 -9.74
CA LEU A 74 -1.86 8.43 -10.12
C LEU A 74 -1.06 7.98 -8.91
N PHE A 75 -0.93 6.66 -8.72
CA PHE A 75 -0.10 6.13 -7.65
C PHE A 75 0.70 4.90 -8.05
N THR A 76 1.77 4.67 -7.31
CA THR A 76 2.44 3.37 -7.20
C THR A 76 2.56 2.96 -5.74
N HIS A 77 3.04 1.75 -5.47
CA HIS A 77 3.34 1.28 -4.12
C HIS A 77 4.77 0.76 -4.05
N PHE A 78 5.55 1.30 -3.11
CA PHE A 78 6.92 0.87 -2.92
C PHE A 78 6.98 -0.50 -2.25
N ALA A 79 7.80 -1.38 -2.80
CA ALA A 79 7.98 -2.74 -2.30
C ALA A 79 9.03 -2.80 -1.16
N ARG A 80 10.07 -1.94 -1.24
CA ARG A 80 11.29 -2.03 -0.44
C ARG A 80 11.75 -0.65 0.06
N ALA A 81 10.81 0.25 0.39
CA ALA A 81 11.15 1.59 0.87
C ALA A 81 11.70 1.60 2.31
N ASP A 82 11.45 0.53 3.06
CA ASP A 82 11.90 0.31 4.44
C ASP A 82 13.32 -0.24 4.54
N GLU A 83 13.88 -0.80 3.47
CA GLU A 83 15.24 -1.35 3.50
C GLU A 83 16.30 -0.24 3.58
N THR A 84 17.45 -0.56 4.20
CA THR A 84 18.59 0.35 4.29
C THR A 84 19.14 0.72 2.91
N ASP A 85 19.21 -0.26 1.98
CA ASP A 85 19.53 -0.01 0.57
C ASP A 85 18.34 0.58 -0.18
N LYS A 86 18.43 1.86 -0.50
CA LYS A 86 17.35 2.59 -1.21
C LYS A 86 17.34 2.41 -2.73
N SER A 87 18.22 1.62 -3.31
CA SER A 87 18.33 1.44 -4.77
C SER A 87 17.02 0.97 -5.42
N ALA A 88 16.30 0.04 -4.78
CA ALA A 88 15.01 -0.45 -5.26
C ALA A 88 13.92 0.64 -5.19
N TYR A 89 13.89 1.45 -4.12
CA TYR A 89 13.01 2.61 -4.01
C TYR A 89 13.31 3.64 -5.10
N GLU A 90 14.58 4.00 -5.30
CA GLU A 90 15.00 5.01 -6.27
C GLU A 90 14.60 4.59 -7.69
N GLU A 91 14.78 3.33 -8.05
CA GLU A 91 14.38 2.80 -9.36
C GLU A 91 12.85 2.81 -9.53
N GLN A 92 12.07 2.41 -8.51
CA GLN A 92 10.61 2.50 -8.56
C GLN A 92 10.13 3.94 -8.72
N TYR A 93 10.75 4.87 -7.99
CA TYR A 93 10.41 6.29 -8.04
C TYR A 93 10.81 6.94 -9.37
N ARG A 94 11.95 6.54 -9.95
CA ARG A 94 12.39 6.96 -11.29
C ARG A 94 11.36 6.55 -12.34
N ARG A 95 10.94 5.28 -12.35
CA ARG A 95 9.91 4.76 -13.26
C ARG A 95 8.58 5.50 -13.12
N TYR A 96 8.20 5.83 -11.91
CA TYR A 96 7.00 6.61 -11.64
C TYR A 96 7.10 8.02 -12.24
N LYS A 97 8.23 8.71 -12.05
CA LYS A 97 8.48 10.06 -12.62
C LYS A 97 8.49 10.03 -14.14
N GLU A 98 9.11 9.02 -14.76
CA GLU A 98 9.08 8.84 -16.21
C GLU A 98 7.67 8.66 -16.76
N PHE A 99 6.87 7.83 -16.11
CA PHE A 99 5.48 7.61 -16.53
C PHE A 99 4.64 8.88 -16.43
N LEU A 100 4.83 9.69 -15.40
CA LEU A 100 4.23 11.04 -15.31
C LEU A 100 4.64 11.91 -16.50
N GLY A 101 5.90 11.82 -16.93
CA GLY A 101 6.39 12.49 -18.14
C GLY A 101 5.63 12.06 -19.39
N TYR A 102 5.44 10.76 -19.59
CA TYR A 102 4.67 10.25 -20.72
C TYR A 102 3.21 10.70 -20.71
N LEU A 103 2.56 10.71 -19.55
CA LEU A 103 1.19 11.21 -19.41
C LEU A 103 1.10 12.70 -19.74
N LYS A 104 2.07 13.49 -19.31
CA LYS A 104 2.16 14.92 -19.63
C LYS A 104 2.30 15.15 -21.13
N GLU A 105 3.16 14.38 -21.83
CA GLU A 105 3.31 14.42 -23.29
C GLU A 105 1.99 14.09 -24.01
N LEU A 106 1.17 13.20 -23.43
CA LEU A 106 -0.13 12.79 -23.95
C LEU A 106 -1.29 13.74 -23.54
N GLY A 107 -0.97 14.84 -22.85
CA GLY A 107 -1.97 15.83 -22.41
C GLY A 107 -2.83 15.41 -21.22
N VAL A 108 -2.48 14.31 -20.54
CA VAL A 108 -3.21 13.83 -19.35
C VAL A 108 -2.74 14.60 -18.12
N LYS A 109 -3.68 15.27 -17.44
CA LYS A 109 -3.43 15.95 -16.16
C LYS A 109 -3.66 15.00 -15.00
N ILE A 110 -2.76 14.99 -14.04
CA ILE A 110 -2.85 14.22 -12.81
C ILE A 110 -2.83 15.19 -11.61
N PRO A 111 -3.99 15.54 -11.05
CA PRO A 111 -4.08 16.45 -9.91
C PRO A 111 -3.40 15.93 -8.65
N ILE A 112 -3.56 14.63 -8.33
CA ILE A 112 -3.06 14.03 -7.09
C ILE A 112 -2.03 12.93 -7.42
N ARG A 113 -0.79 13.15 -7.06
CA ARG A 113 0.32 12.20 -7.23
C ARG A 113 0.69 11.64 -5.87
N HIS A 114 0.79 10.29 -5.75
CA HIS A 114 1.12 9.69 -4.48
C HIS A 114 1.82 8.34 -4.60
N CYS A 115 2.92 8.19 -3.86
CA CYS A 115 3.75 6.99 -3.85
C CYS A 115 4.02 6.47 -2.43
N SER A 116 4.30 7.38 -1.49
CA SER A 116 4.78 7.04 -0.16
C SER A 116 3.78 6.22 0.64
N ASN A 117 4.27 5.10 1.15
CA ASN A 117 3.65 4.28 2.19
C ASN A 117 4.23 4.66 3.57
N SER A 118 3.95 3.88 4.62
CA SER A 118 4.48 4.15 5.97
C SER A 118 6.00 4.22 6.00
N ALA A 119 6.70 3.37 5.24
CA ALA A 119 8.16 3.39 5.15
C ALA A 119 8.67 4.70 4.53
N GLY A 120 8.11 5.10 3.38
CA GLY A 120 8.46 6.36 2.76
C GLY A 120 8.26 7.57 3.68
N ILE A 121 7.20 7.55 4.51
CA ILE A 121 6.91 8.62 5.48
C ILE A 121 7.96 8.64 6.58
N VAL A 122 8.24 7.51 7.22
CA VAL A 122 9.18 7.39 8.34
C VAL A 122 10.59 7.77 7.88
N GLU A 123 11.01 7.28 6.72
CA GLU A 123 12.32 7.55 6.12
C GLU A 123 12.43 8.96 5.49
N SER A 124 11.37 9.76 5.53
CA SER A 124 11.33 11.12 4.95
C SER A 124 11.81 11.18 3.49
N LEU A 125 11.42 10.17 2.69
CA LEU A 125 11.85 10.05 1.30
C LEU A 125 11.32 11.18 0.41
N GLU A 126 12.02 11.48 -0.70
CA GLU A 126 11.65 12.52 -1.68
C GLU A 126 10.17 12.43 -2.13
N SER A 127 9.65 11.21 -2.25
CA SER A 127 8.26 10.97 -2.63
C SER A 127 7.20 11.53 -1.65
N ASN A 128 7.60 11.93 -0.44
CA ASN A 128 6.70 12.61 0.52
C ASN A 128 6.34 14.03 0.10
N HIS A 129 7.11 14.63 -0.80
CA HIS A 129 6.85 15.97 -1.35
C HIS A 129 5.81 15.98 -2.48
N MET A 130 5.15 14.85 -2.75
CA MET A 130 4.01 14.77 -3.65
C MET A 130 2.71 15.23 -2.97
N ASP A 131 1.60 15.17 -3.68
CA ASP A 131 0.33 15.76 -3.25
C ASP A 131 -0.33 15.00 -2.10
N MET A 132 -0.02 13.70 -1.91
CA MET A 132 -0.60 12.86 -0.86
C MET A 132 0.36 11.73 -0.45
N VAL A 133 0.29 11.33 0.80
CA VAL A 133 0.94 10.12 1.34
C VAL A 133 -0.12 9.13 1.86
N ARG A 134 0.26 7.85 1.99
CA ARG A 134 -0.64 6.80 2.46
C ARG A 134 -0.04 6.12 3.69
N ALA A 135 -0.29 6.69 4.86
CA ALA A 135 0.08 6.08 6.11
C ALA A 135 -0.79 4.83 6.34
N GLY A 136 -0.14 3.70 6.49
CA GLY A 136 -0.77 2.41 6.80
C GLY A 136 -0.40 1.97 8.20
N ILE A 137 0.57 1.05 8.31
CA ILE A 137 0.98 0.44 9.59
C ILE A 137 1.44 1.49 10.63
N ALA A 138 2.01 2.61 10.20
CA ALA A 138 2.43 3.69 11.09
C ALA A 138 1.25 4.33 11.86
N ILE A 139 0.02 4.33 11.33
CA ILE A 139 -1.17 4.82 12.04
C ILE A 139 -1.46 3.95 13.28
N TYR A 140 -1.12 2.67 13.23
CA TYR A 140 -1.27 1.75 14.35
C TYR A 140 -0.10 1.80 15.35
N GLY A 141 0.85 2.71 15.12
CA GLY A 141 2.01 2.89 16.00
C GLY A 141 3.08 1.83 15.84
N MET A 142 3.14 1.19 14.66
CA MET A 142 4.12 0.17 14.34
C MET A 142 5.05 0.64 13.21
N TYR A 143 6.33 0.36 13.34
CA TYR A 143 7.29 0.58 12.27
C TYR A 143 7.13 -0.48 11.16
N PRO A 144 7.38 -0.11 9.89
CA PRO A 144 7.26 -1.03 8.76
C PRO A 144 8.22 -2.23 8.83
N SER A 145 9.42 -2.02 9.33
CA SER A 145 10.44 -3.05 9.59
C SER A 145 11.43 -2.54 10.64
N ASP A 146 12.37 -3.39 11.05
CA ASP A 146 13.45 -3.03 11.97
C ASP A 146 14.55 -2.20 11.29
N GLU A 147 14.57 -2.12 9.96
CA GLU A 147 15.57 -1.38 9.19
C GLU A 147 15.31 0.12 9.10
N VAL A 148 14.06 0.58 9.32
CA VAL A 148 13.74 2.01 9.28
C VAL A 148 14.35 2.76 10.47
N ASP A 149 14.66 4.04 10.28
CA ASP A 149 15.16 4.88 11.38
C ASP A 149 14.05 5.17 12.41
N HIS A 150 14.07 4.43 13.52
CA HIS A 150 13.13 4.59 14.64
C HIS A 150 13.25 5.93 15.36
N ASN A 151 14.30 6.71 15.09
CA ASN A 151 14.51 8.04 15.70
C ASN A 151 13.86 9.17 14.86
N SER A 152 13.60 8.93 13.59
CA SER A 152 13.04 9.93 12.68
C SER A 152 11.62 10.35 13.06
N VAL A 153 10.79 9.37 13.47
CA VAL A 153 9.40 9.58 13.92
C VAL A 153 9.10 8.65 15.10
N LYS A 154 8.76 9.21 16.24
CA LYS A 154 8.35 8.41 17.40
C LYS A 154 6.91 7.93 17.23
N LEU A 155 6.73 6.62 17.10
CA LEU A 155 5.41 6.00 17.03
C LEU A 155 4.97 5.48 18.38
N THR A 156 3.67 5.55 18.64
CA THR A 156 3.05 5.02 19.87
C THR A 156 2.01 3.98 19.46
N PRO A 157 2.10 2.72 19.95
CA PRO A 157 1.12 1.68 19.64
C PRO A 157 -0.31 2.14 19.94
N ALA A 158 -1.20 2.02 18.96
CA ALA A 158 -2.60 2.38 19.06
C ALA A 158 -3.51 1.20 19.47
N MET A 159 -2.94 -0.02 19.54
CA MET A 159 -3.66 -1.25 19.88
C MET A 159 -2.89 -2.01 20.95
N GLU A 160 -3.60 -2.53 21.94
CA GLU A 160 -3.08 -3.37 23.00
C GLU A 160 -3.94 -4.63 23.09
N ILE A 161 -3.29 -5.80 23.21
CA ILE A 161 -3.97 -7.07 23.48
C ILE A 161 -3.71 -7.41 24.94
N LYS A 162 -4.80 -7.55 25.73
CA LYS A 162 -4.74 -7.93 27.15
C LYS A 162 -5.29 -9.35 27.32
N SER A 163 -4.60 -10.13 28.15
CA SER A 163 -5.05 -11.44 28.57
C SER A 163 -4.66 -11.66 30.02
N CYS A 164 -5.06 -12.78 30.61
CA CYS A 164 -4.68 -13.15 31.97
C CYS A 164 -4.09 -14.57 31.98
N ILE A 165 -3.17 -14.80 32.90
CA ILE A 165 -2.61 -16.13 33.13
C ILE A 165 -3.69 -17.02 33.76
N THR A 166 -4.00 -18.13 33.13
CA THR A 166 -5.01 -19.10 33.61
C THR A 166 -4.41 -20.29 34.36
N TYR A 167 -3.12 -20.58 34.13
CA TYR A 167 -2.44 -21.67 34.79
C TYR A 167 -0.93 -21.45 34.79
N ILE A 168 -0.26 -21.84 35.89
CA ILE A 168 1.19 -21.83 36.01
C ILE A 168 1.64 -23.20 36.50
N LYS A 169 2.67 -23.76 35.88
CA LYS A 169 3.35 -24.95 36.36
C LYS A 169 4.88 -24.79 36.25
N GLU A 170 5.59 -25.56 37.08
CA GLU A 170 7.04 -25.71 36.97
C GLU A 170 7.34 -26.89 36.03
N ILE A 171 8.36 -26.75 35.22
CA ILE A 171 8.90 -27.80 34.35
C ILE A 171 10.40 -27.92 34.56
N GLU A 172 10.90 -29.14 34.43
CA GLU A 172 12.34 -29.44 34.59
C GLU A 172 13.09 -29.18 33.28
N ALA A 173 14.43 -29.01 33.40
CA ALA A 173 15.30 -28.98 32.23
C ALA A 173 15.09 -30.21 31.32
N GLY A 174 15.13 -29.99 30.00
CA GLY A 174 14.85 -31.02 29.00
C GLY A 174 13.39 -31.23 28.67
N THR A 175 12.45 -30.57 29.36
CA THR A 175 11.02 -30.69 29.06
C THR A 175 10.68 -29.88 27.80
N ALA A 176 10.09 -30.58 26.80
CA ALA A 176 9.56 -29.92 25.60
C ALA A 176 8.17 -29.32 25.85
N VAL A 177 7.88 -28.15 25.28
CA VAL A 177 6.62 -27.42 25.47
C VAL A 177 5.83 -27.35 24.19
N SER A 178 4.53 -27.67 24.27
CA SER A 178 3.53 -27.50 23.21
C SER A 178 3.80 -28.31 21.94
N TYR A 179 3.00 -28.01 20.88
CA TYR A 179 3.07 -28.73 19.61
C TYR A 179 4.45 -28.64 18.96
N GLY A 180 4.94 -29.78 18.48
CA GLY A 180 6.25 -29.90 17.83
C GLY A 180 7.46 -29.82 18.77
N GLY A 181 7.26 -29.50 20.05
CA GLY A 181 8.36 -29.43 21.03
C GLY A 181 9.47 -28.45 20.64
N THR A 182 9.16 -27.42 19.92
CA THR A 182 10.13 -26.46 19.37
C THR A 182 10.87 -25.67 20.47
N PHE A 183 10.22 -25.49 21.62
CA PHE A 183 10.86 -24.95 22.82
C PHE A 183 11.16 -26.10 23.77
N VAL A 184 12.41 -26.22 24.19
CA VAL A 184 12.88 -27.17 25.21
C VAL A 184 13.49 -26.38 26.36
N ALA A 185 13.04 -26.62 27.58
CA ALA A 185 13.55 -25.95 28.76
C ALA A 185 15.05 -26.29 28.97
N ASP A 186 15.91 -25.32 29.08
CA ASP A 186 17.35 -25.48 29.35
C ASP A 186 17.67 -25.52 30.83
N HIS A 187 16.74 -25.09 31.68
CA HIS A 187 16.81 -25.17 33.16
C HIS A 187 15.37 -25.35 33.72
N THR A 188 15.25 -25.60 35.01
CA THR A 188 13.97 -25.62 35.72
C THR A 188 13.31 -24.24 35.68
N MET A 189 12.12 -24.14 35.11
CA MET A 189 11.43 -22.88 34.91
C MET A 189 9.91 -22.96 35.09
N LYS A 190 9.27 -21.81 35.29
CA LYS A 190 7.81 -21.72 35.30
C LYS A 190 7.28 -21.44 33.91
N VAL A 191 6.24 -22.16 33.53
CA VAL A 191 5.48 -21.95 32.29
C VAL A 191 4.09 -21.49 32.63
N ALA A 192 3.65 -20.40 31.98
CA ALA A 192 2.31 -19.84 32.14
C ALA A 192 1.47 -20.11 30.90
N THR A 193 0.23 -20.54 31.10
CA THR A 193 -0.78 -20.65 30.03
C THR A 193 -1.60 -19.38 29.95
N ILE A 194 -1.68 -18.81 28.75
CA ILE A 194 -2.46 -17.61 28.44
C ILE A 194 -3.47 -18.02 27.34
N PRO A 195 -4.80 -17.88 27.54
CA PRO A 195 -5.81 -18.20 26.54
C PRO A 195 -5.86 -17.21 25.41
#